data_bef4c4bec7a8057eb3d4432a69982331
#
_entry.id   bef4c4bec7a8057eb3d4432a69982331
#
_cell.length_a   1.000
_cell.length_b   1.000
_cell.length_c   1.000
_cell.angle_alpha   90.00
_cell.angle_beta   90.00
_cell.angle_gamma   90.00
#
_symmetry.space_group_name_H-M   'P 1'
#
loop_
_entity.id
_entity.type
_entity.pdbx_description
1 polymer ?
#
loop_
_entity_poly.entity_id
_entity_poly.type
_entity_poly.pdbx_seq_one_letter_code
_entity_poly.pdbx_strand_id
1 'polypeptide(L)'
;CTGNELLMRHGIPIAGTLLDQELAIATGAIEVMVIDYQCIFPSITHTASCYHTKVVATSEKSKVPGAIYKEFHPSTGLDTAKEIVGLAIENFANRNPGRVRIPEKPMHMMAGFSEEAIRNALGGTYKPLIDAIVAGKIKGAVGIVGCNNPKIKQDYGHITLAKELIKRDILV
;
A
#
# COMPACT_ATOMS: atom_id res chain seq x y z
N CYS A 1 5.23 1.76 -0.59
CA CYS A 1 5.64 0.63 0.27
C CYS A 1 6.15 -0.54 -0.54
N THR A 2 7.27 -1.11 -0.12
CA THR A 2 7.92 -2.24 -0.82
C THR A 2 7.00 -3.45 -0.99
N GLY A 3 6.19 -3.76 0.01
CA GLY A 3 5.22 -4.86 -0.07
C GLY A 3 4.20 -4.68 -1.18
N ASN A 4 3.66 -3.48 -1.33
CA ASN A 4 2.72 -3.16 -2.41
C ASN A 4 3.39 -3.26 -3.78
N GLU A 5 4.62 -2.75 -3.92
CA GLU A 5 5.38 -2.87 -5.17
C GLU A 5 5.58 -4.34 -5.55
N LEU A 6 5.99 -5.16 -4.60
CA LEU A 6 6.19 -6.60 -4.83
C LEU A 6 4.91 -7.28 -5.31
N LEU A 7 3.79 -7.02 -4.65
CA LEU A 7 2.48 -7.57 -5.03
C LEU A 7 2.07 -7.11 -6.43
N MET A 8 2.25 -5.84 -6.76
CA MET A 8 1.94 -5.29 -8.07
C MET A 8 2.79 -5.93 -9.18
N ARG A 9 4.08 -6.21 -8.93
CA ARG A 9 4.96 -6.93 -9.87
C ARG A 9 4.47 -8.35 -10.16
N HIS A 10 3.73 -8.95 -9.23
CA HIS A 10 3.06 -10.25 -9.39
C HIS A 10 1.62 -10.13 -9.92
N GLY A 11 1.20 -8.96 -10.39
CA GLY A 11 -0.12 -8.74 -10.96
C GLY A 11 -1.25 -8.66 -9.94
N ILE A 12 -0.94 -8.48 -8.66
CA ILE A 12 -1.95 -8.33 -7.61
C ILE A 12 -2.32 -6.84 -7.50
N PRO A 13 -3.59 -6.48 -7.72
CA PRO A 13 -4.03 -5.09 -7.67
C PRO A 13 -4.02 -4.53 -6.24
N ILE A 14 -3.85 -3.22 -6.12
CA ILE A 14 -4.00 -2.50 -4.87
C ILE A 14 -5.48 -2.19 -4.64
N ALA A 15 -5.99 -2.48 -3.45
CA ALA A 15 -7.37 -2.17 -3.07
C ALA A 15 -7.56 -0.68 -2.72
N GLY A 16 -6.51 -0.01 -2.24
CA GLY A 16 -6.59 1.39 -1.84
C GLY A 16 -5.32 1.90 -1.17
N THR A 17 -5.43 3.05 -0.54
CA THR A 17 -4.36 3.71 0.22
C THR A 17 -4.44 3.37 1.72
N LEU A 18 -3.52 3.91 2.52
CA LEU A 18 -3.60 3.87 3.98
C LEU A 18 -4.98 4.30 4.51
N LEU A 19 -5.57 5.33 3.91
CA LEU A 19 -6.85 5.89 4.36
C LEU A 19 -8.04 4.98 4.05
N ASP A 20 -7.87 3.99 3.18
CA ASP A 20 -8.93 3.09 2.73
C ASP A 20 -9.00 1.78 3.53
N GLN A 21 -8.11 1.57 4.51
CA GLN A 21 -8.04 0.31 5.28
C GLN A 21 -9.36 -0.07 5.93
N GLU A 22 -9.99 0.86 6.63
CA GLU A 22 -11.27 0.62 7.28
C GLU A 22 -12.40 0.48 6.26
N LEU A 23 -12.34 1.22 5.14
CA LEU A 23 -13.28 1.11 4.04
C LEU A 23 -13.21 -0.26 3.37
N ALA A 24 -12.01 -0.84 3.21
CA ALA A 24 -11.86 -2.19 2.70
C ALA A 24 -12.59 -3.21 3.58
N ILE A 25 -12.45 -3.13 4.90
CA ILE A 25 -13.20 -3.97 5.84
C ILE A 25 -14.71 -3.70 5.74
N ALA A 26 -15.09 -2.43 5.65
CA ALA A 26 -16.49 -2.01 5.57
C ALA A 26 -17.21 -2.49 4.29
N THR A 27 -16.47 -2.92 3.27
CA THR A 27 -17.06 -3.62 2.11
C THR A 27 -17.75 -4.92 2.52
N GLY A 28 -17.45 -5.48 3.70
CA GLY A 28 -17.97 -6.77 4.16
C GLY A 28 -17.43 -7.98 3.39
N ALA A 29 -16.41 -7.80 2.57
CA ALA A 29 -15.85 -8.83 1.68
C ALA A 29 -14.44 -9.30 2.09
N ILE A 30 -13.94 -8.88 3.26
CA ILE A 30 -12.60 -9.21 3.73
C ILE A 30 -12.67 -10.24 4.85
N GLU A 31 -12.12 -11.41 4.63
CA GLU A 31 -12.05 -12.48 5.62
C GLU A 31 -10.91 -12.26 6.61
N VAL A 32 -9.72 -11.93 6.07
CA VAL A 32 -8.51 -11.70 6.86
C VAL A 32 -7.82 -10.45 6.35
N MET A 33 -7.42 -9.59 7.28
CA MET A 33 -6.52 -8.48 7.01
C MET A 33 -5.19 -8.76 7.70
N VAL A 34 -4.13 -8.85 6.93
CA VAL A 34 -2.78 -9.03 7.45
C VAL A 34 -2.14 -7.67 7.66
N ILE A 35 -1.61 -7.44 8.85
CA ILE A 35 -0.87 -6.24 9.21
C ILE A 35 0.56 -6.61 9.61
N ASP A 36 1.53 -5.78 9.20
CA ASP A 36 2.93 -6.08 9.45
C ASP A 36 3.63 -4.95 10.22
N TYR A 37 4.33 -4.03 9.55
CA TYR A 37 5.24 -3.12 10.26
C TYR A 37 4.71 -1.71 10.47
N GLN A 38 4.00 -1.17 9.51
CA GLN A 38 3.63 0.25 9.53
C GLN A 38 2.31 0.50 8.81
N CYS A 39 1.83 1.75 8.87
CA CYS A 39 0.60 2.16 8.20
C CYS A 39 -0.64 1.42 8.73
N ILE A 40 -0.71 1.25 10.04
CA ILE A 40 -1.79 0.53 10.71
C ILE A 40 -2.54 1.51 11.60
N PHE A 41 -3.85 1.62 11.41
CA PHE A 41 -4.71 2.31 12.35
C PHE A 41 -5.02 1.39 13.54
N PRO A 42 -4.74 1.82 14.79
CA PRO A 42 -5.09 1.00 15.96
C PRO A 42 -6.58 0.65 16.06
N SER A 43 -7.46 1.46 15.45
CA SER A 43 -8.90 1.23 15.36
C SER A 43 -9.29 0.08 14.42
N ILE A 44 -8.37 -0.45 13.63
CA ILE A 44 -8.67 -1.46 12.60
C ILE A 44 -9.34 -2.72 13.17
N THR A 45 -8.90 -3.16 14.35
CA THR A 45 -9.49 -4.33 15.03
C THR A 45 -10.90 -4.07 15.53
N HIS A 46 -11.18 -2.83 15.95
CA HIS A 46 -12.54 -2.43 16.31
C HIS A 46 -13.46 -2.43 15.10
N THR A 47 -13.01 -1.83 13.98
CA THR A 47 -13.77 -1.86 12.72
C THR A 47 -13.98 -3.29 12.24
N ALA A 48 -12.95 -4.14 12.31
CA ALA A 48 -13.03 -5.54 11.95
C ALA A 48 -14.05 -6.32 12.81
N SER A 49 -14.16 -6.00 14.09
CA SER A 49 -15.14 -6.65 14.99
C SER A 49 -16.61 -6.36 14.65
N CYS A 50 -16.87 -5.31 13.89
CA CYS A 50 -18.21 -5.01 13.36
C CYS A 50 -18.58 -5.88 12.14
N TYR A 51 -17.63 -6.64 11.64
CA TYR A 51 -17.75 -7.57 10.51
C TYR A 51 -17.21 -8.95 10.89
N HIS A 52 -17.06 -9.85 9.92
CA HIS A 52 -16.44 -11.16 10.15
C HIS A 52 -14.92 -11.12 10.01
N THR A 53 -14.34 -9.99 9.61
CA THR A 53 -12.92 -9.83 9.32
C THR A 53 -12.04 -10.15 10.52
N LYS A 54 -11.06 -11.03 10.34
CA LYS A 54 -10.00 -11.29 11.32
C LYS A 54 -8.76 -10.48 10.98
N VAL A 55 -8.17 -9.80 11.97
CA VAL A 55 -6.92 -9.08 11.80
C VAL A 55 -5.78 -9.94 12.29
N VAL A 56 -4.78 -10.16 11.45
CA VAL A 56 -3.59 -10.97 11.75
C VAL A 56 -2.35 -10.10 11.72
N ALA A 57 -1.63 -10.01 12.83
CA ALA A 57 -0.35 -9.32 12.94
C ALA A 57 0.79 -10.32 12.75
N THR A 58 1.73 -10.00 11.86
CA THR A 58 2.87 -10.86 11.54
C THR A 58 4.18 -10.41 12.18
N SER A 59 4.16 -9.26 12.86
CA SER A 59 5.30 -8.70 13.57
C SER A 59 4.90 -8.29 14.98
N GLU A 60 5.81 -8.43 15.92
CA GLU A 60 5.64 -7.94 17.31
C GLU A 60 5.30 -6.44 17.33
N LYS A 61 5.88 -5.67 16.43
CA LYS A 61 5.66 -4.21 16.34
C LYS A 61 4.28 -3.81 15.84
N SER A 62 3.59 -4.71 15.16
CA SER A 62 2.23 -4.50 14.64
C SER A 62 1.15 -5.15 15.49
N LYS A 63 1.53 -5.73 16.62
CA LYS A 63 0.62 -6.41 17.54
C LYS A 63 -0.29 -5.42 18.25
N VAL A 64 -1.47 -5.20 17.68
CA VAL A 64 -2.50 -4.35 18.28
C VAL A 64 -3.52 -5.19 19.04
N PRO A 65 -4.18 -4.65 20.09
CA PRO A 65 -5.23 -5.35 20.81
C PRO A 65 -6.32 -5.87 19.86
N GLY A 66 -6.71 -7.13 20.04
CA GLY A 66 -7.74 -7.78 19.20
C GLY A 66 -7.19 -8.42 17.91
N ALA A 67 -5.94 -8.25 17.57
CA ALA A 67 -5.31 -8.95 16.45
C ALA A 67 -4.83 -10.35 16.86
N ILE A 68 -4.96 -11.31 15.95
CA ILE A 68 -4.34 -12.63 16.06
C ILE A 68 -2.86 -12.46 15.72
N TYR A 69 -1.98 -12.97 16.58
CA TYR A 69 -0.55 -12.89 16.31
C TYR A 69 -0.06 -14.18 15.66
N LYS A 70 0.57 -14.04 14.50
CA LYS A 70 1.22 -15.11 13.74
C LYS A 70 2.59 -14.60 13.32
N GLU A 71 3.61 -14.85 14.12
CA GLU A 71 4.96 -14.38 13.83
C GLU A 71 5.45 -14.89 12.48
N PHE A 72 5.92 -13.96 11.66
CA PHE A 72 6.59 -14.27 10.41
C PHE A 72 8.09 -14.46 10.67
N HIS A 73 8.58 -15.63 10.35
CA HIS A 73 10.02 -15.90 10.34
C HIS A 73 10.42 -16.41 8.94
N PRO A 74 11.54 -15.94 8.37
CA PRO A 74 11.93 -16.34 7.01
C PRO A 74 12.01 -17.85 6.77
N SER A 75 12.43 -18.62 7.78
CA SER A 75 12.54 -20.09 7.67
C SER A 75 11.19 -20.83 7.68
N THR A 76 10.14 -20.23 8.25
CA THR A 76 8.79 -20.82 8.36
C THR A 76 7.73 -20.00 7.66
N GLY A 77 8.14 -18.96 6.90
CA GLY A 77 7.25 -17.98 6.31
C GLY A 77 6.18 -18.58 5.39
N LEU A 78 6.54 -19.62 4.65
CA LEU A 78 5.59 -20.31 3.78
C LEU A 78 4.48 -21.02 4.57
N ASP A 79 4.82 -21.65 5.67
CA ASP A 79 3.84 -22.34 6.51
C ASP A 79 2.95 -21.35 7.23
N THR A 80 3.52 -20.26 7.76
CA THR A 80 2.75 -19.13 8.32
C THR A 80 1.79 -18.55 7.29
N ALA A 81 2.23 -18.34 6.04
CA ALA A 81 1.37 -17.85 4.97
C ALA A 81 0.22 -18.82 4.67
N LYS A 82 0.47 -20.12 4.60
CA LYS A 82 -0.57 -21.15 4.41
C LYS A 82 -1.59 -21.16 5.55
N GLU A 83 -1.13 -21.01 6.80
CA GLU A 83 -2.02 -20.92 7.95
C GLU A 83 -2.93 -19.69 7.85
N ILE A 84 -2.39 -18.54 7.45
CA ILE A 84 -3.19 -17.31 7.28
C ILE A 84 -4.21 -17.45 6.15
N VAL A 85 -3.82 -18.04 5.03
CA VAL A 85 -4.74 -18.34 3.91
C VAL A 85 -5.82 -19.33 4.35
N GLY A 86 -5.45 -20.38 5.08
CA GLY A 86 -6.40 -21.34 5.66
C GLY A 86 -7.42 -20.64 6.57
N LEU A 87 -6.95 -19.74 7.42
CA LEU A 87 -7.83 -18.93 8.29
C LEU A 87 -8.82 -18.06 7.46
N ALA A 88 -8.39 -17.51 6.32
CA ALA A 88 -9.25 -16.75 5.45
C ALA A 88 -10.32 -17.64 4.78
N ILE A 89 -9.93 -18.82 4.30
CA ILE A 89 -10.84 -19.80 3.70
C ILE A 89 -11.92 -20.24 4.69
N GLU A 90 -11.51 -20.60 5.91
CA GLU A 90 -12.43 -20.97 6.97
C GLU A 90 -13.37 -19.83 7.35
N ASN A 91 -12.87 -18.61 7.42
CA ASN A 91 -13.64 -17.45 7.82
C ASN A 91 -14.64 -16.98 6.74
N PHE A 92 -14.50 -17.44 5.51
CA PHE A 92 -15.46 -17.16 4.43
C PHE A 92 -16.88 -17.63 4.77
N ALA A 93 -17.01 -18.71 5.52
CA ALA A 93 -18.31 -19.19 5.99
C ALA A 93 -19.05 -18.17 6.90
N ASN A 94 -18.34 -17.25 7.51
CA ASN A 94 -18.89 -16.22 8.38
C ASN A 94 -19.25 -14.93 7.62
N ARG A 95 -19.01 -14.86 6.33
CA ARG A 95 -19.37 -13.71 5.50
C ARG A 95 -20.89 -13.59 5.42
N ASN A 96 -21.39 -12.38 5.68
CA ASN A 96 -22.78 -12.05 5.47
C ASN A 96 -23.00 -11.45 4.07
N PRO A 97 -23.51 -12.20 3.10
CA PRO A 97 -23.72 -11.72 1.73
C PRO A 97 -24.59 -10.46 1.65
N GLY A 98 -25.55 -10.32 2.57
CA GLY A 98 -26.43 -9.14 2.63
C GLY A 98 -25.73 -7.85 3.03
N ARG A 99 -24.50 -7.95 3.57
CA ARG A 99 -23.69 -6.79 3.99
C ARG A 99 -22.51 -6.52 3.02
N VAL A 100 -22.34 -7.31 1.98
CA VAL A 100 -21.27 -7.08 1.01
C VAL A 100 -21.61 -5.90 0.10
N ARG A 101 -20.69 -4.94 0.03
CA ARG A 101 -20.80 -3.73 -0.79
C ARG A 101 -19.46 -3.41 -1.42
N ILE A 102 -19.15 -4.06 -2.53
CA ILE A 102 -17.92 -3.82 -3.30
C ILE A 102 -18.23 -2.75 -4.35
N PRO A 103 -17.41 -1.69 -4.49
CA PRO A 103 -17.57 -0.71 -5.55
C PRO A 103 -17.51 -1.37 -6.94
N GLU A 104 -18.46 -1.04 -7.81
CA GLU A 104 -18.54 -1.66 -9.15
C GLU A 104 -17.53 -1.08 -10.15
N LYS A 105 -17.10 0.17 -9.92
CA LYS A 105 -16.17 0.87 -10.82
C LYS A 105 -14.74 0.76 -10.31
N PRO A 106 -13.86 0.09 -11.04
CA PRO A 106 -12.43 0.15 -10.75
C PRO A 106 -11.93 1.58 -11.01
N MET A 107 -11.08 2.07 -10.12
CA MET A 107 -10.35 3.31 -10.32
C MET A 107 -8.91 2.98 -10.67
N HIS A 108 -8.36 3.73 -11.64
CA HIS A 108 -6.93 3.66 -11.92
C HIS A 108 -6.21 4.68 -11.06
N MET A 109 -5.16 4.25 -10.40
CA MET A 109 -4.27 5.13 -9.67
C MET A 109 -2.82 4.85 -10.08
N MET A 110 -2.00 5.90 -10.05
CA MET A 110 -0.56 5.76 -10.24
C MET A 110 0.10 5.75 -8.87
N ALA A 111 0.70 4.62 -8.51
CA ALA A 111 1.36 4.44 -7.22
C ALA A 111 2.86 4.71 -7.26
N GLY A 112 3.40 5.04 -8.44
CA GLY A 112 4.81 5.32 -8.67
C GLY A 112 5.32 4.68 -9.97
N PHE A 113 6.65 4.76 -10.16
CA PHE A 113 7.32 4.19 -11.32
C PHE A 113 8.41 3.24 -10.86
N SER A 114 8.51 2.08 -11.52
CA SER A 114 9.62 1.17 -11.31
C SER A 114 10.91 1.70 -11.97
N GLU A 115 12.04 1.18 -11.53
CA GLU A 115 13.34 1.49 -12.13
C GLU A 115 13.34 1.19 -13.65
N GLU A 116 12.76 0.06 -14.02
CA GLU A 116 12.63 -0.36 -15.42
C GLU A 116 11.77 0.60 -16.24
N ALA A 117 10.67 1.08 -15.67
CA ALA A 117 9.80 2.06 -16.35
C ALA A 117 10.53 3.39 -16.57
N ILE A 118 11.27 3.87 -15.57
CA ILE A 118 12.08 5.10 -15.68
C ILE A 118 13.15 4.93 -16.75
N ARG A 119 13.93 3.83 -16.72
CA ARG A 119 14.97 3.54 -17.69
C ARG A 119 14.41 3.45 -19.11
N ASN A 120 13.28 2.77 -19.31
CA ASN A 120 12.63 2.68 -20.61
C ASN A 120 12.17 4.05 -21.11
N ALA A 121 11.61 4.89 -20.27
CA ALA A 121 11.23 6.26 -20.63
C ALA A 121 12.43 7.13 -21.04
N LEU A 122 13.63 6.83 -20.55
CA LEU A 122 14.88 7.48 -20.90
C LEU A 122 15.58 6.84 -22.12
N GLY A 123 14.95 5.92 -22.82
CA GLY A 123 15.51 5.25 -23.99
C GLY A 123 16.41 4.05 -23.67
N GLY A 124 16.17 3.38 -22.55
CA GLY A 124 16.88 2.16 -22.13
C GLY A 124 18.17 2.40 -21.35
N THR A 125 18.53 3.65 -21.09
CA THR A 125 19.77 4.03 -20.39
C THR A 125 19.54 5.26 -19.51
N TYR A 126 20.35 5.41 -18.45
CA TYR A 126 20.35 6.63 -17.61
C TYR A 126 21.21 7.77 -18.16
N LYS A 127 21.85 7.56 -19.33
CA LYS A 127 22.72 8.59 -19.91
C LYS A 127 22.04 9.96 -20.07
N PRO A 128 20.80 10.09 -20.57
CA PRO A 128 20.14 11.39 -20.67
C PRO A 128 19.98 12.10 -19.33
N LEU A 129 19.71 11.36 -18.24
CA LEU A 129 19.61 11.91 -16.91
C LEU A 129 20.95 12.39 -16.38
N ILE A 130 21.99 11.56 -16.55
CA ILE A 130 23.37 11.89 -16.15
C ILE A 130 23.85 13.12 -16.90
N ASP A 131 23.66 13.17 -18.23
CA ASP A 131 24.04 14.32 -19.06
C ASP A 131 23.33 15.61 -18.61
N ALA A 132 22.06 15.53 -18.22
CA ALA A 132 21.31 16.67 -17.72
C ALA A 132 21.83 17.17 -16.34
N ILE A 133 22.27 16.26 -15.48
CA ILE A 133 22.90 16.60 -14.20
C ILE A 133 24.26 17.26 -14.44
N VAL A 134 25.10 16.66 -15.27
CA VAL A 134 26.44 17.18 -15.60
C VAL A 134 26.36 18.54 -16.27
N ALA A 135 25.35 18.74 -17.13
CA ALA A 135 25.09 20.03 -17.80
C ALA A 135 24.46 21.08 -16.85
N GLY A 136 24.23 20.78 -15.58
CA GLY A 136 23.61 21.69 -14.61
C GLY A 136 22.14 22.03 -14.89
N LYS A 137 21.48 21.27 -15.78
CA LYS A 137 20.05 21.40 -16.05
C LYS A 137 19.19 20.90 -14.90
N ILE A 138 19.67 19.89 -14.17
CA ILE A 138 19.07 19.39 -12.94
C ILE A 138 19.93 19.91 -11.78
N LYS A 139 19.34 20.73 -10.95
CA LYS A 139 20.00 21.42 -9.82
C LYS A 139 20.02 20.63 -8.52
N GLY A 140 19.20 19.59 -8.43
CA GLY A 140 19.11 18.74 -7.26
C GLY A 140 18.02 17.68 -7.43
N ALA A 141 17.86 16.81 -6.42
CA ALA A 141 16.81 15.81 -6.38
C ALA A 141 16.12 15.82 -5.01
N VAL A 142 14.81 15.64 -5.01
CA VAL A 142 13.98 15.58 -3.80
C VAL A 142 13.01 14.40 -3.92
N GLY A 143 13.02 13.52 -2.93
CA GLY A 143 12.00 12.48 -2.78
C GLY A 143 10.81 13.03 -1.98
N ILE A 144 9.62 12.99 -2.57
CA ILE A 144 8.37 13.27 -1.86
C ILE A 144 7.79 11.93 -1.46
N VAL A 145 7.77 11.66 -0.16
CA VAL A 145 7.34 10.39 0.40
C VAL A 145 6.35 10.61 1.54
N GLY A 146 5.56 9.58 1.82
CA GLY A 146 4.56 9.59 2.88
C GLY A 146 3.13 9.53 2.34
N CYS A 147 2.18 9.74 3.24
CA CYS A 147 0.77 9.59 2.97
C CYS A 147 0.04 10.93 3.03
N ASN A 148 -1.19 10.95 2.49
CA ASN A 148 -2.07 12.08 2.61
C ASN A 148 -2.55 12.27 4.05
N ASN A 149 -2.86 13.52 4.40
CA ASN A 149 -3.55 13.83 5.64
C ASN A 149 -5.06 13.87 5.37
N PRO A 150 -5.90 13.12 6.14
CA PRO A 150 -7.34 13.09 5.92
C PRO A 150 -8.04 14.45 6.13
N LYS A 151 -7.36 15.42 6.75
CA LYS A 151 -7.89 16.77 6.99
C LYS A 151 -7.66 17.76 5.86
N ILE A 152 -6.94 17.37 4.80
CA ILE A 152 -6.66 18.20 3.63
C ILE A 152 -7.12 17.51 2.36
N LYS A 153 -7.26 18.31 1.28
CA LYS A 153 -7.60 17.74 -0.03
C LYS A 153 -6.55 16.72 -0.45
N GLN A 154 -7.01 15.56 -0.90
CA GLN A 154 -6.19 14.46 -1.40
C GLN A 154 -5.12 14.98 -2.38
N ASP A 155 -3.87 14.58 -2.16
CA ASP A 155 -2.68 14.88 -2.96
C ASP A 155 -2.28 16.36 -3.08
N TYR A 156 -3.06 17.30 -2.53
CA TYR A 156 -2.81 18.73 -2.73
C TYR A 156 -1.39 19.17 -2.33
N GLY A 157 -0.92 18.75 -1.16
CA GLY A 157 0.40 19.10 -0.66
C GLY A 157 1.52 18.51 -1.52
N HIS A 158 1.44 17.21 -1.83
CA HIS A 158 2.44 16.51 -2.64
C HIS A 158 2.53 17.09 -4.06
N ILE A 159 1.39 17.27 -4.73
CA ILE A 159 1.35 17.80 -6.08
C ILE A 159 1.84 19.25 -6.15
N THR A 160 1.44 20.07 -5.18
CA THR A 160 1.89 21.48 -5.12
C THR A 160 3.40 21.56 -4.93
N LEU A 161 3.94 20.80 -3.99
CA LEU A 161 5.37 20.76 -3.73
C LEU A 161 6.14 20.24 -4.96
N ALA A 162 5.68 19.15 -5.57
CA ALA A 162 6.30 18.59 -6.77
C ALA A 162 6.38 19.64 -7.89
N LYS A 163 5.26 20.32 -8.17
CA LYS A 163 5.22 21.38 -9.20
C LYS A 163 6.19 22.53 -8.92
N GLU A 164 6.29 22.94 -7.66
CA GLU A 164 7.19 24.03 -7.28
C GLU A 164 8.67 23.63 -7.35
N LEU A 165 8.99 22.38 -7.07
CA LEU A 165 10.34 21.84 -7.21
C LEU A 165 10.75 21.70 -8.69
N ILE A 166 9.86 21.15 -9.52
CA ILE A 166 10.10 21.00 -10.96
C ILE A 166 10.34 22.36 -11.63
N LYS A 167 9.60 23.41 -11.27
CA LYS A 167 9.83 24.78 -11.76
C LYS A 167 11.24 25.34 -11.44
N ARG A 168 11.92 24.72 -10.48
CA ARG A 168 13.26 25.11 -10.03
C ARG A 168 14.34 24.16 -10.51
N ASP A 169 14.04 23.37 -11.51
CA ASP A 169 14.94 22.38 -12.11
C ASP A 169 15.37 21.29 -11.10
N ILE A 170 14.51 20.96 -10.15
CA ILE A 170 14.71 19.89 -9.19
C ILE A 170 14.02 18.63 -9.71
N LEU A 171 14.75 17.53 -9.74
CA LEU A 171 14.20 16.20 -10.00
C LEU A 171 13.36 15.76 -8.77
N VAL A 172 12.12 15.31 -9.00
CA VAL A 172 11.21 14.85 -7.96
C VAL A 172 10.89 13.37 -8.17
#